data_8a9cdc1f7c7f473247c279e51ed40be5
#
_entry.id   8a9cdc1f7c7f473247c279e51ed40be5
#
_cell.length_a   1.000
_cell.length_b   1.000
_cell.length_c   1.000
_cell.angle_alpha   90.00
_cell.angle_beta   90.00
_cell.angle_gamma   90.00
#
_symmetry.space_group_name_H-M   'P 1'
#
loop_
_entity.id
_entity.type
_entity.pdbx_description
1 polymer ?
#
loop_
_entity_poly.entity_id
_entity_poly.type
_entity_poly.pdbx_seq_one_letter_code
_entity_poly.pdbx_strand_id
1 'polypeptide(L)' 'MIEITYLDASKNEKTVTFESYEDFDRSQQACLIGIADYYPVQKLTYKSHDLDYHGTYGDVFFYLMKQDLSQYN' A
#
# COMPACT_ATOMS: atom_id res chain seq x y z
N MET A 1 10.42 3.24 -3.34
CA MET A 1 9.04 3.65 -3.67
C MET A 1 8.06 2.52 -3.36
N ILE A 2 6.92 2.86 -2.83
CA ILE A 2 5.85 1.90 -2.57
C ILE A 2 4.73 2.19 -3.57
N GLU A 3 4.28 1.16 -4.28
CA GLU A 3 3.17 1.29 -5.21
C GLU A 3 2.06 0.33 -4.79
N ILE A 4 0.86 0.85 -4.66
CA ILE A 4 -0.30 0.07 -4.25
C ILE A 4 -1.38 0.22 -5.31
N THR A 5 -1.74 -0.89 -5.94
CA THR A 5 -2.81 -0.93 -6.92
C THR A 5 -4.02 -1.59 -6.27
N TYR A 6 -5.14 -0.89 -6.28
CA TYR A 6 -6.35 -1.34 -5.60
C TYR A 6 -7.56 -1.13 -6.50
N LEU A 7 -8.68 -1.78 -6.14
CA LEU A 7 -9.96 -1.57 -6.80
C LEU A 7 -10.82 -0.67 -5.94
N ASP A 8 -11.36 0.40 -6.54
CA ASP A 8 -12.25 1.30 -5.80
C ASP A 8 -13.68 0.74 -5.72
N ALA A 9 -14.62 1.54 -5.19
CA ALA A 9 -16.00 1.11 -5.02
C ALA A 9 -16.68 0.76 -6.34
N SER A 10 -16.23 1.34 -7.44
CA SER A 10 -16.75 1.07 -8.78
C SER A 10 -15.97 -0.04 -9.49
N LYS A 11 -15.05 -0.70 -8.78
CA LYS A 11 -14.19 -1.76 -9.31
C LYS A 11 -13.24 -1.26 -10.39
N ASN A 12 -12.90 0.03 -10.34
CA ASN A 12 -11.88 0.61 -11.21
C ASN A 12 -10.51 0.45 -10.56
N GLU A 13 -9.52 0.04 -11.35
CA GLU A 13 -8.17 -0.12 -10.84
C GLU A 13 -7.51 1.24 -10.68
N LYS A 14 -6.98 1.50 -9.50
CA LYS A 14 -6.29 2.73 -9.17
C LYS A 14 -4.93 2.40 -8.58
N THR A 15 -3.95 3.26 -8.81
CA THR A 15 -2.61 3.10 -8.24
C THR A 15 -2.23 4.35 -7.47
N VAL A 16 -1.70 4.14 -6.25
CA VAL A 16 -1.15 5.21 -5.43
C VAL A 16 0.31 4.86 -5.15
N THR A 17 1.17 5.90 -5.13
CA THR A 17 2.60 5.71 -4.90
C THR A 17 3.06 6.57 -3.74
N PHE A 18 4.06 6.05 -3.01
CA PHE A 18 4.73 6.78 -1.93
C PHE A 18 6.23 6.63 -2.14
N GLU A 19 6.99 7.69 -1.91
CA GLU A 19 8.43 7.65 -2.14
C GLU A 19 9.15 6.75 -1.15
N SER A 20 8.62 6.66 0.09
CA SER A 20 9.23 5.85 1.13
C SER A 20 8.16 5.29 2.06
N TYR A 21 8.57 4.33 2.90
CA TYR A 21 7.70 3.80 3.93
C TYR A 21 7.27 4.92 4.90
N GLU A 22 8.16 5.84 5.20
CA GLU A 22 7.85 6.95 6.09
C GLU A 22 6.75 7.83 5.53
N ASP A 23 6.75 8.08 4.22
CA ASP A 23 5.70 8.86 3.57
C ASP A 23 4.38 8.12 3.62
N PHE A 24 4.39 6.81 3.41
CA PHE A 24 3.20 5.99 3.51
C PHE A 24 2.62 6.02 4.93
N ASP A 25 3.48 5.83 5.93
CA ASP A 25 3.06 5.85 7.34
C ASP A 25 2.44 7.19 7.70
N ARG A 26 3.08 8.28 7.27
CA ARG A 26 2.57 9.62 7.53
C ARG A 26 1.19 9.83 6.92
N SER A 27 0.97 9.34 5.70
CA SER A 27 -0.32 9.48 5.04
C SER A 27 -1.42 8.71 5.78
N GLN A 28 -1.08 7.54 6.34
CA GLN A 28 -2.04 6.76 7.13
C GLN A 28 -2.43 7.48 8.40
N GLN A 29 -1.47 8.06 9.10
CA GLN A 29 -1.72 8.75 10.36
C GLN A 29 -2.49 10.06 10.15
N ALA A 30 -2.19 10.76 9.09
CA ALA A 30 -2.82 12.05 8.81
C ALA A 30 -4.17 11.93 8.12
N CYS A 31 -4.54 10.74 7.66
CA CYS A 31 -5.77 10.49 6.91
C CYS A 31 -5.89 11.40 5.68
N LEU A 32 -4.76 11.66 5.03
CA LEU A 32 -4.71 12.58 3.88
C LEU A 32 -5.23 11.97 2.59
N ILE A 33 -5.29 10.65 2.52
CA ILE A 33 -5.70 9.94 1.31
C ILE A 33 -7.12 9.43 1.53
N GLY A 34 -8.03 9.77 0.63
CA GLY A 34 -9.42 9.35 0.73
C GLY A 34 -9.67 7.94 0.21
N ILE A 35 -8.77 7.00 0.52
CA ILE A 35 -8.89 5.61 0.10
C ILE A 35 -9.49 4.81 1.25
N ALA A 36 -10.61 4.13 0.98
CA ALA A 36 -11.27 3.35 2.01
C ALA A 36 -10.47 2.10 2.36
N ASP A 37 -10.43 1.78 3.65
CA ASP A 37 -9.65 0.65 4.15
C ASP A 37 -10.12 -0.70 3.59
N TYR A 38 -11.38 -0.80 3.19
CA TYR A 38 -11.94 -2.07 2.72
C TYR A 38 -11.69 -2.35 1.23
N TYR A 39 -11.09 -1.41 0.50
CA TYR A 39 -10.82 -1.63 -0.93
C TYR A 39 -9.79 -2.75 -1.11
N PRO A 40 -10.06 -3.74 -2.00
CA PRO A 40 -9.11 -4.83 -2.21
C PRO A 40 -7.87 -4.34 -2.96
N VAL A 41 -6.71 -4.81 -2.51
CA VAL A 41 -5.43 -4.51 -3.15
C VAL A 41 -5.13 -5.60 -4.18
N GLN A 42 -4.82 -5.17 -5.41
CA GLN A 42 -4.49 -6.07 -6.49
C GLN A 42 -2.98 -6.33 -6.58
N LYS A 43 -2.18 -5.33 -6.22
CA LYS A 43 -0.73 -5.43 -6.32
C LYS A 43 -0.09 -4.49 -5.32
N LEU A 44 0.97 -4.96 -4.68
CA LEU A 44 1.76 -4.16 -3.75
C LEU A 44 3.23 -4.38 -4.08
N THR A 45 3.94 -3.29 -4.39
CA THR A 45 5.38 -3.36 -4.66
C THR A 45 6.14 -2.43 -3.72
N TYR A 46 7.37 -2.83 -3.39
CA TYR A 46 8.30 -2.04 -2.60
C TYR A 46 9.64 -2.04 -3.32
N LYS A 47 10.11 -0.86 -3.73
CA LYS A 47 11.34 -0.70 -4.51
C LYS A 47 11.37 -1.63 -5.72
N SER A 48 10.27 -1.72 -6.43
CA SER A 48 10.06 -2.54 -7.61
C SER A 48 9.99 -4.05 -7.35
N HIS A 49 9.98 -4.45 -6.06
CA HIS A 49 9.78 -5.86 -5.70
C HIS A 49 8.30 -6.12 -5.43
N ASP A 50 7.73 -7.10 -6.11
CA ASP A 50 6.35 -7.52 -5.88
C ASP A 50 6.30 -8.30 -4.58
N LEU A 51 5.51 -7.81 -3.62
CA LEU A 51 5.43 -8.42 -2.30
C LEU A 51 4.39 -9.53 -2.21
N ASP A 52 3.70 -9.82 -3.33
CA ASP A 52 2.68 -10.88 -3.38
C ASP A 52 1.63 -10.72 -2.27
N TYR A 53 1.20 -9.47 -2.07
CA TYR A 53 0.24 -9.16 -1.03
C TYR A 53 -1.19 -9.37 -1.53
N HIS A 54 -2.01 -10.03 -0.71
CA HIS A 54 -3.43 -10.19 -0.97
C HIS A 54 -4.21 -9.78 0.27
N GLY A 55 -5.04 -8.75 0.13
CA GLY A 55 -5.80 -8.23 1.25
C GLY A 55 -6.40 -6.88 0.90
N THR A 56 -6.77 -6.11 1.92
CA THR A 56 -7.38 -4.81 1.75
C THR A 56 -6.36 -3.70 1.94
N TYR A 57 -6.73 -2.49 1.49
CA TYR A 57 -5.86 -1.33 1.62
C TYR A 57 -5.50 -1.04 3.09
N GLY A 58 -6.48 -1.18 3.99
CA GLY A 58 -6.25 -0.91 5.41
C GLY A 58 -5.24 -1.86 6.04
N ASP A 59 -5.13 -3.08 5.52
CA ASP A 59 -4.19 -4.07 6.05
C ASP A 59 -2.77 -3.91 5.50
N VAL A 60 -2.58 -3.09 4.47
CA VAL A 60 -1.25 -2.88 3.88
C VAL A 60 -0.27 -2.36 4.94
N PHE A 61 -0.71 -1.40 5.75
CA PHE A 61 0.13 -0.83 6.79
C PHE A 61 0.64 -1.91 7.75
N PHE A 62 -0.26 -2.77 8.22
CA PHE A 62 0.12 -3.85 9.13
C PHE A 62 1.02 -4.88 8.45
N TYR A 63 0.74 -5.18 7.19
CA TYR A 63 1.57 -6.10 6.43
C TYR A 63 3.00 -5.58 6.31
N LEU A 64 3.16 -4.32 5.90
CA LEU A 64 4.48 -3.73 5.74
C LEU A 64 5.23 -3.62 7.06
N MET A 65 4.50 -3.36 8.16
CA MET A 65 5.10 -3.25 9.48
C MET A 65 5.71 -4.58 9.93
N LYS A 66 5.16 -5.70 9.47
CA LYS A 66 5.65 -7.04 9.83
C LYS A 66 6.79 -7.51 8.93
N GLN A 67 7.03 -6.84 7.80
CA GLN A 67 8.05 -7.24 6.86
C GLN A 67 9.40 -6.66 7.25
N ASP A 68 10.46 -7.42 6.95
CA ASP A 68 11.81 -6.89 7.07
C ASP A 68 12.13 -6.18 5.75
N LEU A 69 11.83 -4.88 5.70
CA LEU A 69 12.03 -4.10 4.49
C LEU A 69 13.48 -3.86 4.15
N SER A 70 14.39 -4.09 5.10
CA SER A 70 15.82 -3.90 4.85
C SER A 70 16.35 -4.86 3.81
N GLN A 71 15.69 -6.01 3.61
CA GLN A 71 16.11 -6.99 2.60
C GLN A 71 15.92 -6.47 1.18
N TYR A 72 15.16 -5.40 0.98
CA TYR A 72 14.90 -4.82 -0.32
C TYR A 72 15.76 -3.58 -0.60
N ASN A 73 16.62 -3.23 0.29
CA ASN A 73 17.51 -2.07 0.13
C ASN A 73 18.75 -2.40 -0.70
#